data_f1bdf62fbcfa31dd8b272d2f656b4889
#
_entry.id   f1bdf62fbcfa31dd8b272d2f656b4889
#
_cell.length_a   1.000
_cell.length_b   1.000
_cell.length_c   1.000
_cell.angle_alpha   90.00
_cell.angle_beta   90.00
_cell.angle_gamma   90.00
#
_symmetry.space_group_name_H-M   'P 1'
#
loop_
_entity.id
_entity.type
_entity.pdbx_description
1 polymer ?
#
loop_
_entity_poly.entity_id
_entity_poly.type
_entity_poly.pdbx_seq_one_letter_code
_entity_poly.pdbx_strand_id
1 'polypeptide(L)'
;MAVQERILEIRQKLRLSMNGVASGSMREAGIGYKLNFGVGIPQLKQIASETGKDAELAAALWKEDIRECRILAALVYPEEQFLPDLADLWIEQIEFPDLAEVCSMYLFSRMQGAAQAAFRWIASENAMARYCGFLTMAHLLRKGREMNVRYVQELKDQAQTAVNGPDLMCAQAAKAALECLERNDG
;
A
#
# COMPACT_ATOMS: atom_id res chain seq x y z
N MET A 1 11.07 1.40 26.10
CA MET A 1 9.72 1.99 26.11
C MET A 1 8.73 0.93 25.65
N ALA A 2 7.63 0.73 26.37
CA ALA A 2 6.64 -0.25 25.96
C ALA A 2 5.95 0.16 24.65
N VAL A 3 5.55 -0.80 23.81
CA VAL A 3 4.88 -0.53 22.51
C VAL A 3 3.66 0.38 22.69
N GLN A 4 2.89 0.20 23.75
CA GLN A 4 1.71 1.01 24.04
C GLN A 4 2.06 2.48 24.31
N GLU A 5 3.16 2.76 24.99
CA GLU A 5 3.64 4.15 25.23
C GLU A 5 3.99 4.81 23.91
N ARG A 6 4.69 4.10 23.01
CA ARG A 6 5.03 4.61 21.68
C ARG A 6 3.79 4.88 20.81
N ILE A 7 2.75 4.03 20.89
CA ILE A 7 1.47 4.27 20.20
C ILE A 7 0.82 5.56 20.72
N LEU A 8 0.82 5.78 22.04
CA LEU A 8 0.26 7.00 22.63
C LEU A 8 1.00 8.25 22.17
N GLU A 9 2.34 8.22 22.13
CA GLU A 9 3.16 9.32 21.60
C GLU A 9 2.86 9.59 20.12
N ILE A 10 2.77 8.55 19.30
CA ILE A 10 2.40 8.67 17.88
C ILE A 10 1.01 9.31 17.74
N ARG A 11 0.03 8.83 18.48
CA ARG A 11 -1.33 9.41 18.47
C ARG A 11 -1.36 10.87 18.90
N GLN A 12 -0.51 11.26 19.84
CA GLN A 12 -0.36 12.66 20.24
C GLN A 12 0.25 13.50 19.10
N LYS A 13 1.30 13.02 18.44
CA LYS A 13 1.88 13.67 17.25
C LYS A 13 0.85 13.84 16.14
N LEU A 14 0.05 12.81 15.86
CA LEU A 14 -1.02 12.86 14.87
C LEU A 14 -2.09 13.91 15.21
N ARG A 15 -2.50 14.00 16.47
CA ARG A 15 -3.45 15.03 16.92
C ARG A 15 -2.91 16.44 16.75
N LEU A 16 -1.63 16.66 17.05
CA LEU A 16 -0.98 17.96 16.87
C LEU A 16 -0.83 18.35 15.40
N SER A 17 -0.81 17.36 14.51
CA SER A 17 -0.68 17.52 13.05
C SER A 17 -2.03 17.47 12.31
N MET A 18 -3.14 17.45 13.02
CA MET A 18 -4.47 17.24 12.48
C MET A 18 -4.86 18.32 11.47
N ASN A 19 -5.44 17.88 10.35
CA ASN A 19 -6.02 18.74 9.32
C ASN A 19 -7.49 18.36 9.07
N GLY A 20 -8.40 19.07 9.70
CA GLY A 20 -9.84 18.79 9.60
C GLY A 20 -10.42 19.03 8.21
N VAL A 21 -9.87 19.96 7.43
CA VAL A 21 -10.27 20.20 6.05
C VAL A 21 -9.92 18.99 5.17
N ALA A 22 -8.68 18.49 5.27
CA ALA A 22 -8.25 17.31 4.54
C ALA A 22 -9.07 16.07 4.93
N SER A 23 -9.31 15.85 6.23
CA SER A 23 -10.16 14.76 6.72
C SER A 23 -11.60 14.86 6.21
N GLY A 24 -12.17 16.08 6.15
CA GLY A 24 -13.48 16.34 5.56
C GLY A 24 -13.54 16.00 4.07
N SER A 25 -12.59 16.51 3.29
CA SER A 25 -12.50 16.22 1.84
C SER A 25 -12.34 14.73 1.54
N MET A 26 -11.58 13.99 2.34
CA MET A 26 -11.47 12.53 2.20
C MET A 26 -12.82 11.84 2.39
N ARG A 27 -13.62 12.24 3.39
CA ARG A 27 -14.96 11.68 3.61
C ARG A 27 -15.90 12.00 2.46
N GLU A 28 -15.88 13.22 1.95
CA GLU A 28 -16.66 13.63 0.77
C GLU A 28 -16.28 12.82 -0.48
N ALA A 29 -15.01 12.44 -0.60
CA ALA A 29 -14.51 11.56 -1.66
C ALA A 29 -14.79 10.07 -1.42
N GLY A 30 -15.53 9.69 -0.37
CA GLY A 30 -15.89 8.31 -0.07
C GLY A 30 -14.87 7.52 0.78
N ILE A 31 -13.82 8.18 1.29
CA ILE A 31 -12.83 7.56 2.19
C ILE A 31 -13.33 7.70 3.63
N GLY A 32 -14.13 6.75 4.08
CA GLY A 32 -14.89 6.80 5.31
C GLY A 32 -14.27 6.07 6.50
N TYR A 33 -12.98 6.27 6.79
CA TYR A 33 -12.36 5.71 8.00
C TYR A 33 -13.10 6.14 9.27
N LYS A 34 -13.19 5.27 10.25
CA LYS A 34 -13.80 5.57 11.54
C LYS A 34 -13.12 6.74 12.24
N LEU A 35 -11.79 6.78 12.19
CA LEU A 35 -10.98 7.90 12.66
C LEU A 35 -9.91 8.25 11.62
N ASN A 36 -9.86 9.54 11.27
CA ASN A 36 -8.96 10.10 10.28
C ASN A 36 -8.59 11.52 10.73
N PHE A 37 -7.32 11.75 11.00
CA PHE A 37 -6.79 13.05 11.41
C PHE A 37 -6.49 13.97 10.21
N GLY A 38 -6.50 13.45 8.98
CA GLY A 38 -6.20 14.21 7.77
C GLY A 38 -4.72 14.58 7.65
N VAL A 39 -3.82 13.85 8.30
CA VAL A 39 -2.38 14.09 8.21
C VAL A 39 -1.86 13.62 6.87
N GLY A 40 -1.12 14.50 6.17
CA GLY A 40 -0.57 14.23 4.85
C GLY A 40 0.59 13.22 4.87
N ILE A 41 0.78 12.53 3.74
CA ILE A 41 1.86 11.53 3.59
C ILE A 41 3.26 12.09 3.90
N PRO A 42 3.65 13.31 3.47
CA PRO A 42 4.97 13.85 3.81
C PRO A 42 5.22 13.90 5.32
N GLN A 43 4.22 14.31 6.10
CA GLN A 43 4.32 14.41 7.55
C GLN A 43 4.31 13.03 8.21
N LEU A 44 3.51 12.08 7.71
CA LEU A 44 3.55 10.69 8.16
C LEU A 44 4.91 10.04 7.91
N LYS A 45 5.56 10.33 6.78
CA LYS A 45 6.93 9.88 6.49
C LYS A 45 7.95 10.47 7.46
N GLN A 46 7.79 11.72 7.86
CA GLN A 46 8.64 12.33 8.89
C GLN A 46 8.46 11.60 10.22
N ILE A 47 7.23 11.41 10.69
CA ILE A 47 6.92 10.67 11.92
C ILE A 47 7.51 9.25 11.86
N ALA A 48 7.36 8.55 10.73
CA ALA A 48 7.91 7.21 10.54
C ALA A 48 9.45 7.20 10.61
N SER A 49 10.11 8.19 10.01
CA SER A 49 11.57 8.36 10.06
C SER A 49 12.09 8.57 11.49
N GLU A 50 11.41 9.40 12.28
CA GLU A 50 11.72 9.62 13.69
C GLU A 50 11.46 8.39 14.56
N THR A 51 10.44 7.61 14.21
CA THR A 51 10.04 6.39 14.92
C THR A 51 11.02 5.24 14.69
N GLY A 52 11.56 5.14 13.47
CA GLY A 52 12.42 4.05 13.03
C GLY A 52 11.64 2.78 12.67
N LYS A 53 12.37 1.77 12.18
CA LYS A 53 11.80 0.47 11.78
C LYS A 53 11.58 -0.43 12.99
N ASP A 54 10.37 -0.97 13.15
CA ASP A 54 9.99 -1.83 14.26
C ASP A 54 8.77 -2.66 13.90
N ALA A 55 8.93 -3.98 13.77
CA ALA A 55 7.87 -4.90 13.36
C ALA A 55 6.76 -5.05 14.42
N GLU A 56 7.12 -5.05 15.71
CA GLU A 56 6.15 -5.19 16.80
C GLU A 56 5.26 -3.93 16.89
N LEU A 57 5.88 -2.77 16.84
CA LEU A 57 5.15 -1.49 16.81
C LEU A 57 4.26 -1.38 15.57
N ALA A 58 4.78 -1.77 14.40
CA ALA A 58 4.01 -1.74 13.16
C ALA A 58 2.77 -2.66 13.23
N ALA A 59 2.94 -3.89 13.75
CA ALA A 59 1.83 -4.82 13.95
C ALA A 59 0.78 -4.27 14.95
N ALA A 60 1.21 -3.54 15.97
CA ALA A 60 0.34 -2.89 16.92
C ALA A 60 -0.39 -1.68 16.31
N LEU A 61 0.30 -0.84 15.55
CA LEU A 61 -0.28 0.30 14.82
C LEU A 61 -1.30 -0.15 13.77
N TRP A 62 -1.07 -1.30 13.10
CA TRP A 62 -2.02 -1.84 12.13
C TRP A 62 -3.37 -2.20 12.74
N LYS A 63 -3.38 -2.62 14.00
CA LYS A 63 -4.61 -2.95 14.74
C LYS A 63 -5.43 -1.73 15.19
N GLU A 64 -4.81 -0.54 15.20
CA GLU A 64 -5.52 0.69 15.48
C GLU A 64 -6.48 1.01 14.32
N ASP A 65 -7.75 1.26 14.64
CA ASP A 65 -8.75 1.66 13.63
C ASP A 65 -8.65 3.16 13.30
N ILE A 66 -7.44 3.57 12.93
CA ILE A 66 -7.04 4.94 12.62
C ILE A 66 -6.27 4.90 11.30
N ARG A 67 -6.72 5.67 10.31
CA ARG A 67 -6.09 5.74 8.99
C ARG A 67 -4.58 5.94 9.07
N GLU A 68 -4.14 6.96 9.79
CA GLU A 68 -2.74 7.34 9.90
C GLU A 68 -1.89 6.28 10.62
N CYS A 69 -2.46 5.57 11.61
CA CYS A 69 -1.76 4.48 12.27
C CYS A 69 -1.51 3.31 11.31
N ARG A 70 -2.47 2.94 10.47
CA ARG A 70 -2.29 1.90 9.44
C ARG A 70 -1.27 2.31 8.37
N ILE A 71 -1.27 3.58 7.96
CA ILE A 71 -0.24 4.12 7.05
C ILE A 71 1.14 4.07 7.71
N LEU A 72 1.26 4.51 8.96
CA LEU A 72 2.52 4.43 9.72
C LEU A 72 2.98 2.99 9.89
N ALA A 73 2.08 2.04 10.13
CA ALA A 73 2.42 0.62 10.18
C ALA A 73 3.17 0.17 8.91
N ALA A 74 2.66 0.53 7.73
CA ALA A 74 3.33 0.21 6.46
C ALA A 74 4.69 0.92 6.30
N LEU A 75 4.86 2.12 6.86
CA LEU A 75 6.09 2.89 6.77
C LEU A 75 7.17 2.44 7.76
N VAL A 76 6.78 1.95 8.97
CA VAL A 76 7.72 1.55 10.02
C VAL A 76 8.00 0.04 10.06
N TYR A 77 7.23 -0.79 9.34
CA TYR A 77 7.54 -2.22 9.24
C TYR A 77 8.89 -2.41 8.53
N PRO A 78 9.83 -3.23 9.07
CA PRO A 78 11.03 -3.62 8.34
C PRO A 78 10.68 -4.49 7.14
N GLU A 79 10.93 -4.02 5.93
CA GLU A 79 10.52 -4.70 4.69
C GLU A 79 11.14 -6.08 4.51
N GLU A 80 12.34 -6.30 5.05
CA GLU A 80 13.04 -7.59 5.03
C GLU A 80 12.41 -8.65 5.96
N GLN A 81 11.60 -8.23 6.91
CA GLN A 81 10.86 -9.10 7.84
C GLN A 81 9.39 -9.27 7.43
N PHE A 82 8.93 -8.49 6.44
CA PHE A 82 7.54 -8.55 6.00
C PHE A 82 7.35 -9.66 4.97
N LEU A 83 6.48 -10.61 5.28
CA LEU A 83 6.26 -11.80 4.46
C LEU A 83 4.98 -11.70 3.62
N PRO A 84 4.93 -12.35 2.43
CA PRO A 84 3.75 -12.37 1.57
C PRO A 84 2.46 -12.84 2.27
N ASP A 85 2.54 -13.82 3.15
CA ASP A 85 1.38 -14.31 3.90
C ASP A 85 0.79 -13.25 4.84
N LEU A 86 1.64 -12.40 5.42
CA LEU A 86 1.18 -11.26 6.22
C LEU A 86 0.57 -10.17 5.32
N ALA A 87 1.13 -9.98 4.13
CA ALA A 87 0.55 -9.05 3.15
C ALA A 87 -0.86 -9.48 2.73
N ASP A 88 -1.09 -10.78 2.52
CA ASP A 88 -2.42 -11.33 2.23
C ASP A 88 -3.43 -10.95 3.31
N LEU A 89 -3.07 -11.12 4.60
CA LEU A 89 -3.91 -10.75 5.73
C LEU A 89 -4.17 -9.23 5.83
N TRP A 90 -3.17 -8.42 5.50
CA TRP A 90 -3.32 -6.96 5.49
C TRP A 90 -4.23 -6.50 4.37
N ILE A 91 -4.11 -7.07 3.16
CA ILE A 91 -4.96 -6.76 2.00
C ILE A 91 -6.44 -7.03 2.30
N GLU A 92 -6.76 -8.10 3.02
CA GLU A 92 -8.14 -8.39 3.44
C GLU A 92 -8.74 -7.30 4.35
N GLN A 93 -7.90 -6.51 5.01
CA GLN A 93 -8.30 -5.45 5.94
C GLN A 93 -8.19 -4.04 5.33
N ILE A 94 -7.68 -3.92 4.11
CA ILE A 94 -7.62 -2.64 3.39
C ILE A 94 -8.99 -2.34 2.79
N GLU A 95 -9.62 -1.27 3.28
CA GLU A 95 -10.95 -0.85 2.83
C GLU A 95 -10.88 0.26 1.77
N PHE A 96 -9.82 1.07 1.78
CA PHE A 96 -9.72 2.26 0.93
C PHE A 96 -8.44 2.28 0.11
N PRO A 97 -8.48 2.87 -1.11
CA PRO A 97 -7.38 2.84 -2.05
C PRO A 97 -6.12 3.57 -1.58
N ASP A 98 -6.25 4.63 -0.77
CA ASP A 98 -5.12 5.39 -0.26
C ASP A 98 -4.17 4.55 0.60
N LEU A 99 -4.71 3.64 1.41
CA LEU A 99 -3.92 2.69 2.19
C LEU A 99 -3.28 1.62 1.30
N ALA A 100 -4.00 1.12 0.29
CA ALA A 100 -3.47 0.20 -0.70
C ALA A 100 -2.27 0.78 -1.46
N GLU A 101 -2.36 2.05 -1.88
CA GLU A 101 -1.28 2.78 -2.54
C GLU A 101 -0.03 2.88 -1.66
N VAL A 102 -0.20 3.28 -0.41
CA VAL A 102 0.92 3.40 0.54
C VAL A 102 1.55 2.04 0.83
N CYS A 103 0.75 1.01 1.12
CA CYS A 103 1.25 -0.35 1.37
C CYS A 103 2.01 -0.90 0.15
N SER A 104 1.46 -0.74 -1.05
CA SER A 104 2.10 -1.22 -2.28
C SER A 104 3.42 -0.50 -2.57
N MET A 105 3.47 0.81 -2.38
CA MET A 105 4.64 1.63 -2.67
C MET A 105 5.78 1.44 -1.67
N TYR A 106 5.47 1.42 -0.38
CA TYR A 106 6.48 1.50 0.68
C TYR A 106 6.79 0.18 1.37
N LEU A 107 5.93 -0.84 1.22
CA LEU A 107 6.10 -2.13 1.89
C LEU A 107 6.02 -3.31 0.92
N PHE A 108 4.89 -3.53 0.23
CA PHE A 108 4.69 -4.72 -0.60
C PHE A 108 5.70 -4.83 -1.75
N SER A 109 6.03 -3.71 -2.43
CA SER A 109 7.03 -3.72 -3.51
C SER A 109 8.48 -3.88 -3.03
N ARG A 110 8.70 -3.93 -1.71
CA ARG A 110 10.05 -4.04 -1.11
C ARG A 110 10.27 -5.35 -0.38
N MET A 111 9.21 -6.09 -0.07
CA MET A 111 9.32 -7.37 0.62
C MET A 111 9.94 -8.44 -0.27
N GLN A 112 10.52 -9.45 0.35
CA GLN A 112 10.97 -10.63 -0.36
C GLN A 112 9.78 -11.35 -1.02
N GLY A 113 9.93 -11.81 -2.26
CA GLY A 113 8.85 -12.48 -2.99
C GLY A 113 7.74 -11.55 -3.53
N ALA A 114 7.97 -10.23 -3.55
CA ALA A 114 7.00 -9.23 -3.99
C ALA A 114 6.40 -9.50 -5.39
N ALA A 115 7.22 -9.91 -6.36
CA ALA A 115 6.75 -10.16 -7.72
C ALA A 115 5.79 -11.36 -7.79
N GLN A 116 6.14 -12.46 -7.13
CA GLN A 116 5.29 -13.66 -7.06
C GLN A 116 3.97 -13.38 -6.34
N ALA A 117 4.03 -12.64 -5.23
CA ALA A 117 2.84 -12.22 -4.51
C ALA A 117 1.94 -11.31 -5.37
N ALA A 118 2.52 -10.33 -6.08
CA ALA A 118 1.79 -9.43 -6.97
C ALA A 118 1.06 -10.19 -8.08
N PHE A 119 1.68 -11.19 -8.73
CA PHE A 119 1.00 -12.02 -9.72
C PHE A 119 -0.17 -12.82 -9.12
N ARG A 120 0.01 -13.37 -7.93
CA ARG A 120 -1.06 -14.08 -7.23
C ARG A 120 -2.24 -13.15 -6.90
N TRP A 121 -1.96 -11.92 -6.48
CA TRP A 121 -3.00 -10.92 -6.19
C TRP A 121 -3.71 -10.43 -7.45
N ILE A 122 -2.99 -10.23 -8.56
CA ILE A 122 -3.58 -9.87 -9.86
C ILE A 122 -4.58 -10.92 -10.32
N ALA A 123 -4.29 -12.20 -10.11
CA ALA A 123 -5.17 -13.32 -10.45
C ALA A 123 -6.30 -13.55 -9.44
N SER A 124 -6.39 -12.80 -8.35
CA SER A 124 -7.41 -12.96 -7.30
C SER A 124 -8.78 -12.47 -7.76
N GLU A 125 -9.85 -13.06 -7.24
CA GLU A 125 -11.22 -12.54 -7.38
C GLU A 125 -11.49 -11.31 -6.50
N ASN A 126 -10.68 -11.10 -5.45
CA ASN A 126 -10.77 -9.92 -4.59
C ASN A 126 -10.28 -8.66 -5.33
N ALA A 127 -11.14 -7.66 -5.48
CA ALA A 127 -10.83 -6.42 -6.21
C ALA A 127 -9.68 -5.64 -5.57
N MET A 128 -9.63 -5.55 -4.23
CA MET A 128 -8.55 -4.86 -3.52
C MET A 128 -7.21 -5.60 -3.68
N ALA A 129 -7.23 -6.93 -3.69
CA ALA A 129 -6.03 -7.73 -3.95
C ALA A 129 -5.51 -7.48 -5.38
N ARG A 130 -6.38 -7.50 -6.40
CA ARG A 130 -5.99 -7.16 -7.78
C ARG A 130 -5.39 -5.77 -7.86
N TYR A 131 -6.03 -4.80 -7.22
CA TYR A 131 -5.55 -3.42 -7.18
C TYR A 131 -4.14 -3.33 -6.55
N CYS A 132 -3.93 -3.92 -5.38
CA CYS A 132 -2.61 -4.01 -4.73
C CYS A 132 -1.58 -4.73 -5.62
N GLY A 133 -2.00 -5.78 -6.34
CA GLY A 133 -1.15 -6.54 -7.25
C GLY A 133 -0.60 -5.67 -8.40
N PHE A 134 -1.48 -4.95 -9.10
CA PHE A 134 -1.07 -4.04 -10.18
C PHE A 134 -0.22 -2.87 -9.67
N LEU A 135 -0.59 -2.26 -8.53
CA LEU A 135 0.22 -1.20 -7.91
C LEU A 135 1.62 -1.70 -7.54
N THR A 136 1.70 -2.85 -6.89
CA THR A 136 2.97 -3.46 -6.48
C THR A 136 3.84 -3.76 -7.70
N MET A 137 3.25 -4.32 -8.76
CA MET A 137 3.95 -4.60 -10.01
C MET A 137 4.45 -3.32 -10.69
N ALA A 138 3.63 -2.28 -10.75
CA ALA A 138 4.04 -0.99 -11.30
C ALA A 138 5.24 -0.41 -10.53
N HIS A 139 5.27 -0.52 -9.19
CA HIS A 139 6.40 -0.06 -8.38
C HIS A 139 7.66 -0.90 -8.58
N LEU A 140 7.54 -2.22 -8.75
CA LEU A 140 8.67 -3.09 -9.07
C LEU A 140 9.29 -2.72 -10.43
N LEU A 141 8.47 -2.52 -11.45
CA LEU A 141 8.90 -2.13 -12.78
C LEU A 141 9.58 -0.75 -12.81
N ARG A 142 9.03 0.23 -12.09
CA ARG A 142 9.66 1.57 -11.94
C ARG A 142 11.06 1.51 -11.32
N LYS A 143 11.32 0.49 -10.49
CA LYS A 143 12.64 0.24 -9.89
C LYS A 143 13.58 -0.58 -10.79
N GLY A 144 13.19 -0.84 -12.03
CA GLY A 144 13.99 -1.61 -12.98
C GLY A 144 13.97 -3.12 -12.73
N ARG A 145 12.90 -3.65 -12.10
CA ARG A 145 12.76 -5.09 -11.95
C ARG A 145 12.61 -5.76 -13.31
N GLU A 146 13.59 -6.55 -13.67
CA GLU A 146 13.54 -7.39 -14.88
C GLU A 146 12.64 -8.60 -14.67
N MET A 147 11.92 -8.98 -15.72
CA MET A 147 11.08 -10.17 -15.77
C MET A 147 11.40 -10.98 -17.02
N ASN A 148 11.25 -12.29 -16.94
CA ASN A 148 11.37 -13.13 -18.12
C ASN A 148 10.18 -12.91 -19.07
N VAL A 149 10.35 -13.28 -20.33
CA VAL A 149 9.36 -13.07 -21.41
C VAL A 149 7.98 -13.65 -21.06
N ARG A 150 7.93 -14.79 -20.37
CA ARG A 150 6.67 -15.44 -19.99
C ARG A 150 5.89 -14.57 -18.99
N TYR A 151 6.57 -14.05 -17.96
CA TYR A 151 5.93 -13.18 -16.96
C TYR A 151 5.52 -11.83 -17.55
N VAL A 152 6.32 -11.29 -18.49
CA VAL A 152 5.95 -10.08 -19.23
C VAL A 152 4.65 -10.30 -20.01
N GLN A 153 4.52 -11.43 -20.74
CA GLN A 153 3.32 -11.73 -21.50
C GLN A 153 2.11 -11.94 -20.58
N GLU A 154 2.27 -12.68 -19.49
CA GLU A 154 1.21 -12.89 -18.50
C GLU A 154 0.72 -11.57 -17.90
N LEU A 155 1.64 -10.66 -17.54
CA LEU A 155 1.28 -9.35 -17.04
C LEU A 155 0.52 -8.53 -18.08
N LYS A 156 0.96 -8.54 -19.34
CA LYS A 156 0.28 -7.85 -20.44
C LYS A 156 -1.17 -8.36 -20.60
N ASP A 157 -1.36 -9.66 -20.61
CA ASP A 157 -2.68 -10.27 -20.78
C ASP A 157 -3.63 -9.96 -19.62
N GLN A 158 -3.14 -10.09 -18.40
CA GLN A 158 -3.92 -9.76 -17.18
C GLN A 158 -4.24 -8.26 -17.11
N ALA A 159 -3.28 -7.41 -17.39
CA ALA A 159 -3.48 -5.97 -17.35
C ALA A 159 -4.43 -5.49 -18.45
N GLN A 160 -4.34 -6.04 -19.67
CA GLN A 160 -5.26 -5.72 -20.76
C GLN A 160 -6.70 -6.14 -20.41
N THR A 161 -6.86 -7.29 -19.75
CA THR A 161 -8.16 -7.74 -19.24
C THR A 161 -8.72 -6.77 -18.21
N ALA A 162 -7.89 -6.32 -17.25
CA ALA A 162 -8.30 -5.39 -16.21
C ALA A 162 -8.64 -3.99 -16.77
N VAL A 163 -7.86 -3.49 -17.75
CA VAL A 163 -8.12 -2.20 -18.43
C VAL A 163 -9.48 -2.18 -19.12
N ASN A 164 -9.91 -3.30 -19.68
CA ASN A 164 -11.20 -3.45 -20.33
C ASN A 164 -12.34 -3.88 -19.38
N GLY A 165 -12.02 -4.10 -18.12
CA GLY A 165 -12.97 -4.55 -17.10
C GLY A 165 -13.77 -3.40 -16.48
N PRO A 166 -14.79 -3.72 -15.67
CA PRO A 166 -15.67 -2.73 -15.05
C PRO A 166 -15.06 -2.02 -13.83
N ASP A 167 -13.98 -2.54 -13.26
CA ASP A 167 -13.33 -2.00 -12.06
C ASP A 167 -12.33 -0.90 -12.45
N LEU A 168 -12.74 0.35 -12.30
CA LEU A 168 -11.95 1.52 -12.70
C LEU A 168 -10.65 1.65 -11.91
N MET A 169 -10.60 1.28 -10.63
CA MET A 169 -9.37 1.34 -9.84
C MET A 169 -8.34 0.32 -10.36
N CYS A 170 -8.77 -0.91 -10.56
CA CYS A 170 -7.91 -1.94 -11.16
C CYS A 170 -7.48 -1.57 -12.57
N ALA A 171 -8.38 -1.01 -13.40
CA ALA A 171 -8.06 -0.57 -14.75
C ALA A 171 -6.96 0.51 -14.77
N GLN A 172 -7.03 1.51 -13.88
CA GLN A 172 -6.02 2.55 -13.77
C GLN A 172 -4.67 1.99 -13.28
N ALA A 173 -4.67 1.13 -12.27
CA ALA A 173 -3.45 0.50 -11.76
C ALA A 173 -2.82 -0.43 -12.81
N ALA A 174 -3.62 -1.20 -13.56
CA ALA A 174 -3.18 -2.06 -14.65
C ALA A 174 -2.54 -1.24 -15.78
N LYS A 175 -3.17 -0.12 -16.17
CA LYS A 175 -2.61 0.81 -17.15
C LYS A 175 -1.26 1.36 -16.71
N ALA A 176 -1.13 1.77 -15.45
CA ALA A 176 0.15 2.24 -14.90
C ALA A 176 1.23 1.15 -14.93
N ALA A 177 0.88 -0.11 -14.69
CA ALA A 177 1.82 -1.23 -14.81
C ALA A 177 2.26 -1.45 -16.25
N LEU A 178 1.36 -1.39 -17.25
CA LEU A 178 1.69 -1.47 -18.67
C LEU A 178 2.62 -0.35 -19.10
N GLU A 179 2.33 0.90 -18.74
CA GLU A 179 3.19 2.05 -19.06
C GLU A 179 4.59 1.93 -18.47
N CYS A 180 4.72 1.34 -17.27
CA CYS A 180 6.03 1.06 -16.68
C CYS A 180 6.77 -0.04 -17.41
N LEU A 181 6.08 -1.06 -17.90
CA LEU A 181 6.64 -2.16 -18.67
C LEU A 181 7.19 -1.66 -20.03
N GLU A 182 6.41 -0.86 -20.75
CA GLU A 182 6.81 -0.27 -22.04
C GLU A 182 8.05 0.60 -21.92
N ARG A 183 8.21 1.34 -20.81
CA ARG A 183 9.42 2.15 -20.56
C ARG A 183 10.68 1.32 -20.32
N ASN A 184 10.52 0.10 -19.81
CA ASN A 184 11.66 -0.79 -19.54
C ASN A 184 12.08 -1.59 -20.79
N ASP A 185 11.19 -1.73 -21.77
CA ASP A 185 11.45 -2.42 -23.04
C ASP A 185 12.15 -1.53 -24.07
N GLY A 186 12.30 -0.22 -23.84
CA GLY A 186 12.92 0.78 -24.71
C GLY A 186 14.27 1.24 -24.19
#